data_889b762ff5faaafdecf0642ce91682d0
#
_entry.id   889b762ff5faaafdecf0642ce91682d0
#
_cell.length_a   1.000
_cell.length_b   1.000
_cell.length_c   1.000
_cell.angle_alpha   90.00
_cell.angle_beta   90.00
_cell.angle_gamma   90.00
#
_symmetry.space_group_name_H-M   'P 1'
#
loop_
_entity.id
_entity.type
_entity.pdbx_description
1 polymer ?
#
loop_
_entity_poly.entity_id
_entity_poly.type
_entity_poly.pdbx_seq_one_letter_code
_entity_poly.pdbx_strand_id
1 'polypeptide(L)'
;EIKKFIFIGDARQINQTNNLDIRNKLKKTHPNVEYQFITPQDMTTNQLLDSLYFVDPKTTGVLFSSWFYKTTFAGNTSLVSNAHKLIGTTAAPIFTLNMADITEENGGMIGGYTYNQKHFNQQLIHTIAEILAGKQARDIPFYIPTDGAPIINYKILLRKGFSPSMCP
;
A
#
# COMPACT_ATOMS: atom_id res chain seq x y z
N GLU A 1 -13.09 -16.75 -7.04
CA GLU A 1 -11.64 -16.93 -7.27
C GLU A 1 -11.07 -15.68 -7.97
N ILE A 2 -9.96 -15.14 -7.48
CA ILE A 2 -9.30 -13.97 -8.07
C ILE A 2 -8.63 -14.38 -9.37
N LYS A 3 -8.96 -13.65 -10.45
CA LYS A 3 -8.42 -13.86 -11.81
C LYS A 3 -7.45 -12.76 -12.21
N LYS A 4 -7.59 -11.57 -11.62
CA LYS A 4 -6.76 -10.40 -11.91
C LYS A 4 -6.27 -9.75 -10.63
N PHE A 5 -5.04 -9.25 -10.66
CA PHE A 5 -4.47 -8.48 -9.56
C PHE A 5 -3.87 -7.18 -10.09
N ILE A 6 -4.34 -6.05 -9.56
CA ILE A 6 -3.89 -4.71 -9.93
C ILE A 6 -2.99 -4.18 -8.82
N PHE A 7 -1.77 -3.82 -9.18
CA PHE A 7 -0.84 -3.09 -8.32
C PHE A 7 -0.83 -1.62 -8.68
N ILE A 8 -1.12 -0.77 -7.71
CA ILE A 8 -1.04 0.68 -7.85
C ILE A 8 0.19 1.13 -7.07
N GLY A 9 1.15 1.72 -7.77
CA GLY A 9 2.39 2.19 -7.19
C GLY A 9 2.90 3.45 -7.87
N ASP A 10 3.97 4.03 -7.36
CA ASP A 10 4.66 5.14 -8.01
C ASP A 10 5.90 4.68 -8.78
N ALA A 11 6.40 5.58 -9.62
CA ALA A 11 7.53 5.32 -10.50
C ALA A 11 8.91 5.53 -9.84
N ARG A 12 8.99 5.72 -8.52
CA ARG A 12 10.28 5.82 -7.82
C ARG A 12 11.04 4.50 -7.92
N GLN A 13 12.36 4.59 -8.10
CA GLN A 13 13.23 3.43 -8.33
C GLN A 13 13.05 2.33 -7.28
N ILE A 14 12.95 2.71 -6.00
CA ILE A 14 12.73 1.74 -4.91
C ILE A 14 11.43 0.96 -5.07
N ASN A 15 10.35 1.62 -5.51
CA ASN A 15 9.07 0.98 -5.71
C ASN A 15 9.06 0.11 -6.98
N GLN A 16 9.75 0.52 -8.03
CA GLN A 16 9.92 -0.31 -9.23
C GLN A 16 10.63 -1.63 -8.91
N THR A 17 11.70 -1.60 -8.12
CA THR A 17 12.41 -2.80 -7.69
C THR A 17 11.52 -3.72 -6.86
N ASN A 18 10.81 -3.18 -5.88
CA ASN A 18 9.88 -3.93 -5.03
C ASN A 18 8.73 -4.53 -5.86
N ASN A 19 8.14 -3.75 -6.77
CA ASN A 19 7.06 -4.21 -7.63
C ASN A 19 7.52 -5.36 -8.56
N LEU A 20 8.74 -5.29 -9.05
CA LEU A 20 9.31 -6.36 -9.89
C LEU A 20 9.50 -7.66 -9.10
N ASP A 21 10.01 -7.58 -7.88
CA ASP A 21 10.18 -8.74 -7.00
C ASP A 21 8.83 -9.37 -6.62
N ILE A 22 7.86 -8.56 -6.20
CA ILE A 22 6.49 -9.01 -5.90
C ILE A 22 5.88 -9.69 -7.13
N ARG A 23 5.97 -9.05 -8.31
CA ARG A 23 5.45 -9.60 -9.56
C ARG A 23 6.05 -10.97 -9.88
N ASN A 24 7.38 -11.10 -9.75
CA ASN A 24 8.06 -12.34 -10.07
C ASN A 24 7.67 -13.47 -9.11
N LYS A 25 7.55 -13.16 -7.82
CA LYS A 25 7.09 -14.12 -6.80
C LYS A 25 5.64 -14.56 -7.06
N LEU A 26 4.75 -13.62 -7.30
CA LEU A 26 3.34 -13.92 -7.54
C LEU A 26 3.11 -14.69 -8.83
N LYS A 27 3.79 -14.35 -9.91
CA LYS A 27 3.70 -15.14 -11.16
C LYS A 27 4.18 -16.57 -10.98
N LYS A 28 5.14 -16.80 -10.09
CA LYS A 28 5.64 -18.15 -9.78
C LYS A 28 4.64 -18.96 -8.96
N THR A 29 3.97 -18.33 -7.99
CA THR A 29 3.04 -19.01 -7.07
C THR A 29 1.61 -19.08 -7.61
N HIS A 30 1.21 -18.10 -8.42
CA HIS A 30 -0.16 -17.98 -8.99
C HIS A 30 -0.08 -17.67 -10.50
N PRO A 31 0.40 -18.62 -11.33
CA PRO A 31 0.65 -18.38 -12.76
C PRO A 31 -0.59 -18.05 -13.58
N ASN A 32 -1.77 -18.46 -13.11
CA ASN A 32 -3.06 -18.28 -13.81
C ASN A 32 -3.74 -16.93 -13.51
N VAL A 33 -3.13 -16.09 -12.67
CA VAL A 33 -3.64 -14.74 -12.34
C VAL A 33 -3.03 -13.72 -13.28
N GLU A 34 -3.85 -12.84 -13.85
CA GLU A 34 -3.38 -11.66 -14.59
C GLU A 34 -2.82 -10.62 -13.62
N TYR A 35 -1.65 -10.06 -13.92
CA TYR A 35 -1.03 -9.01 -13.11
C TYR A 35 -0.88 -7.73 -13.91
N GLN A 36 -1.47 -6.64 -13.42
CA GLN A 36 -1.36 -5.31 -13.98
C GLN A 36 -0.67 -4.37 -12.97
N PHE A 37 0.34 -3.63 -13.44
CA PHE A 37 1.02 -2.60 -12.65
C PHE A 37 0.67 -1.25 -13.23
N ILE A 38 0.22 -0.34 -12.37
CA ILE A 38 -0.24 1.00 -12.75
C ILE A 38 0.55 2.03 -11.95
N THR A 39 1.12 3.00 -12.66
CA THR A 39 1.88 4.10 -12.07
C THR A 39 1.37 5.44 -12.61
N PRO A 40 1.71 6.58 -11.96
CA PRO A 40 1.38 7.91 -12.47
C PRO A 40 2.04 8.27 -13.82
N GLN A 41 2.94 7.42 -14.34
CA GLN A 41 3.49 7.55 -15.69
C GLN A 41 2.57 6.93 -16.75
N ASP A 42 1.79 5.92 -16.35
CA ASP A 42 0.90 5.18 -17.25
C ASP A 42 -0.42 5.91 -17.43
N MET A 43 -0.93 6.56 -16.37
CA MET A 43 -2.22 7.24 -16.39
C MET A 43 -2.32 8.34 -15.33
N THR A 44 -3.25 9.26 -15.55
CA THR A 44 -3.61 10.30 -14.59
C THR A 44 -4.42 9.74 -13.42
N THR A 45 -4.54 10.50 -12.33
CA THR A 45 -5.38 10.11 -11.18
C THR A 45 -6.85 9.88 -11.61
N ASN A 46 -7.40 10.73 -12.48
CA ASN A 46 -8.78 10.57 -12.95
C ASN A 46 -8.95 9.28 -13.75
N GLN A 47 -8.04 8.98 -14.67
CA GLN A 47 -8.06 7.73 -15.43
C GLN A 47 -7.93 6.49 -14.50
N LEU A 48 -7.12 6.58 -13.44
CA LEU A 48 -7.04 5.53 -12.44
C LEU A 48 -8.37 5.34 -11.72
N LEU A 49 -9.01 6.43 -11.25
CA LEU A 49 -10.31 6.36 -10.57
C LEU A 49 -11.38 5.77 -11.48
N ASP A 50 -11.43 6.18 -12.74
CA ASP A 50 -12.36 5.62 -13.74
C ASP A 50 -12.11 4.12 -13.93
N SER A 51 -10.85 3.70 -14.05
CA SER A 51 -10.51 2.27 -14.20
C SER A 51 -10.90 1.44 -12.98
N LEU A 52 -10.73 1.98 -11.76
CA LEU A 52 -11.12 1.32 -10.52
C LEU A 52 -12.64 1.25 -10.32
N TYR A 53 -13.39 2.17 -10.91
CA TYR A 53 -14.86 2.14 -10.88
C TYR A 53 -15.42 0.90 -11.59
N PHE A 54 -14.78 0.45 -12.65
CA PHE A 54 -15.21 -0.70 -13.46
C PHE A 54 -14.59 -2.03 -13.01
N VAL A 55 -13.84 -2.06 -11.92
CA VAL A 55 -13.26 -3.28 -11.39
C VAL A 55 -14.37 -4.20 -10.84
N ASP A 56 -14.39 -5.45 -11.30
CA ASP A 56 -15.22 -6.47 -10.67
C ASP A 56 -14.59 -6.92 -9.33
N PRO A 57 -15.22 -6.58 -8.20
CA PRO A 57 -14.64 -6.87 -6.88
C PRO A 57 -14.63 -8.37 -6.54
N LYS A 58 -15.33 -9.21 -7.27
CA LYS A 58 -15.39 -10.68 -7.05
C LYS A 58 -14.20 -11.40 -7.68
N THR A 59 -13.62 -10.83 -8.72
CA THR A 59 -12.57 -11.48 -9.51
C THR A 59 -11.27 -10.72 -9.54
N THR A 60 -11.24 -9.47 -9.05
CA THR A 60 -10.06 -8.60 -9.10
C THR A 60 -9.63 -8.17 -7.70
N GLY A 61 -8.38 -8.45 -7.35
CA GLY A 61 -7.71 -7.87 -6.17
C GLY A 61 -6.97 -6.59 -6.53
N VAL A 62 -6.97 -5.62 -5.63
CA VAL A 62 -6.23 -4.37 -5.81
C VAL A 62 -5.32 -4.12 -4.62
N LEU A 63 -4.03 -3.92 -4.88
CA LEU A 63 -3.05 -3.52 -3.88
C LEU A 63 -2.53 -2.12 -4.19
N PHE A 64 -2.67 -1.24 -3.22
CA PHE A 64 -2.15 0.12 -3.25
C PHE A 64 -0.87 0.21 -2.43
N SER A 65 0.22 0.67 -3.01
CA SER A 65 1.45 0.96 -2.27
C SER A 65 1.70 2.46 -2.13
N SER A 66 1.47 3.23 -3.20
CA SER A 66 1.68 4.68 -3.21
C SER A 66 1.17 5.29 -4.53
N TRP A 67 0.88 6.60 -4.52
CA TRP A 67 0.52 7.33 -5.72
C TRP A 67 1.06 8.76 -5.64
N PHE A 68 2.28 8.95 -6.09
CA PHE A 68 2.92 10.25 -6.13
C PHE A 68 3.16 10.68 -7.57
N TYR A 69 2.57 11.78 -7.95
CA TYR A 69 2.85 12.43 -9.22
C TYR A 69 3.44 13.82 -8.98
N LYS A 70 4.35 14.20 -9.85
CA LYS A 70 4.96 15.53 -9.82
C LYS A 70 4.01 16.50 -10.49
N THR A 71 3.50 17.47 -9.76
CA THR A 71 2.91 18.68 -10.32
C THR A 71 3.93 19.81 -10.20
N THR A 72 4.26 20.43 -11.32
CA THR A 72 5.10 21.62 -11.31
C THR A 72 4.18 22.83 -11.46
N PHE A 73 4.03 23.59 -10.40
CA PHE A 73 3.38 24.89 -10.44
C PHE A 73 4.39 25.97 -10.01
N ALA A 74 4.64 26.96 -10.84
CA ALA A 74 5.60 28.05 -10.58
C ALA A 74 7.00 27.58 -10.14
N GLY A 75 7.51 26.50 -10.72
CA GLY A 75 8.83 25.95 -10.39
C GLY A 75 8.90 25.10 -9.12
N ASN A 76 7.81 25.00 -8.36
CA ASN A 76 7.74 24.15 -7.18
C ASN A 76 7.09 22.81 -7.50
N THR A 77 7.74 21.73 -7.08
CA THR A 77 7.17 20.38 -7.18
C THR A 77 6.41 20.06 -5.90
N SER A 78 5.11 19.89 -5.97
CA SER A 78 4.30 19.42 -4.84
C SER A 78 3.86 17.99 -5.04
N LEU A 79 3.88 17.23 -3.94
CA LEU A 79 3.32 15.88 -3.90
C LEU A 79 1.86 15.99 -3.47
N VAL A 80 0.95 15.49 -4.31
CA VAL A 80 -0.47 15.53 -3.99
C VAL A 80 -0.86 14.31 -3.17
N SER A 81 -1.14 14.54 -1.90
CA SER A 81 -1.52 13.49 -0.94
C SER A 81 -3.00 13.07 -1.01
N ASN A 82 -3.86 13.87 -1.61
CA ASN A 82 -5.31 13.62 -1.60
C ASN A 82 -5.75 12.45 -2.50
N ALA A 83 -4.90 11.99 -3.41
CA ALA A 83 -5.20 10.85 -4.28
C ALA A 83 -5.51 9.57 -3.48
N HIS A 84 -4.87 9.36 -2.35
CA HIS A 84 -5.11 8.22 -1.47
C HIS A 84 -6.56 8.13 -1.01
N LYS A 85 -7.14 9.26 -0.57
CA LYS A 85 -8.54 9.32 -0.14
C LYS A 85 -9.49 9.01 -1.30
N LEU A 86 -9.25 9.62 -2.46
CA LEU A 86 -10.07 9.39 -3.65
C LEU A 86 -10.03 7.92 -4.08
N ILE A 87 -8.84 7.32 -4.14
CA ILE A 87 -8.66 5.91 -4.48
C ILE A 87 -9.41 5.01 -3.47
N GLY A 88 -9.30 5.29 -2.17
CA GLY A 88 -9.98 4.53 -1.12
C GLY A 88 -11.51 4.62 -1.16
N THR A 89 -12.10 5.67 -1.77
CA THR A 89 -13.56 5.82 -1.91
C THR A 89 -14.16 5.01 -3.04
N THR A 90 -13.37 4.47 -3.96
CA THR A 90 -13.86 3.63 -5.05
C THR A 90 -14.54 2.35 -4.53
N ALA A 91 -15.41 1.74 -5.32
CA ALA A 91 -16.07 0.48 -4.94
C ALA A 91 -15.11 -0.72 -4.89
N ALA A 92 -13.95 -0.62 -5.53
CA ALA A 92 -12.95 -1.68 -5.56
C ALA A 92 -12.46 -2.07 -4.15
N PRO A 93 -12.25 -3.36 -3.87
CA PRO A 93 -11.65 -3.82 -2.60
C PRO A 93 -10.15 -3.58 -2.62
N ILE A 94 -9.71 -2.43 -2.10
CA ILE A 94 -8.31 -2.03 -2.13
C ILE A 94 -7.64 -2.38 -0.81
N PHE A 95 -6.55 -3.12 -0.91
CA PHE A 95 -5.62 -3.39 0.16
C PHE A 95 -4.39 -2.49 0.06
N THR A 96 -3.69 -2.27 1.15
CA THR A 96 -2.52 -1.38 1.21
C THR A 96 -1.37 -2.00 2.00
N LEU A 97 -0.16 -1.50 1.76
CA LEU A 97 1.03 -1.79 2.55
C LEU A 97 1.27 -0.73 3.64
N ASN A 98 0.43 0.31 3.68
CA ASN A 98 0.59 1.42 4.61
C ASN A 98 -0.57 1.46 5.60
N MET A 99 -0.27 1.30 6.89
CA MET A 99 -1.28 1.32 7.96
C MET A 99 -2.11 2.61 7.99
N ALA A 100 -1.52 3.75 7.64
CA ALA A 100 -2.23 5.04 7.64
C ALA A 100 -3.37 5.10 6.62
N ASP A 101 -3.31 4.33 5.54
CA ASP A 101 -4.34 4.31 4.51
C ASP A 101 -5.57 3.44 4.87
N ILE A 102 -5.47 2.64 5.94
CA ILE A 102 -6.55 1.76 6.42
C ILE A 102 -7.59 2.55 7.24
N THR A 103 -7.27 3.76 7.67
CA THR A 103 -8.20 4.61 8.43
C THR A 103 -9.18 5.32 7.50
N GLU A 104 -10.43 5.54 7.97
CA GLU A 104 -11.44 6.29 7.21
C GLU A 104 -11.00 7.73 6.91
N GLU A 105 -10.21 8.33 7.79
CA GLU A 105 -9.74 9.71 7.66
C GLU A 105 -8.71 9.87 6.55
N ASN A 106 -7.86 8.87 6.34
CA ASN A 106 -6.68 8.98 5.49
C ASN A 106 -6.77 8.25 4.14
N GLY A 107 -7.54 7.19 4.01
CA GLY A 107 -7.55 6.44 2.76
C GLY A 107 -8.79 5.61 2.53
N GLY A 108 -9.41 5.09 3.58
CA GLY A 108 -10.59 4.24 3.45
C GLY A 108 -10.33 2.90 2.74
N MET A 109 -9.11 2.38 2.82
CA MET A 109 -8.76 1.08 2.28
C MET A 109 -9.15 -0.04 3.23
N ILE A 110 -9.50 -1.21 2.70
CA ILE A 110 -10.10 -2.31 3.50
C ILE A 110 -9.11 -2.84 4.52
N GLY A 111 -7.84 -2.96 4.16
CA GLY A 111 -6.84 -3.54 5.03
C GLY A 111 -5.52 -3.78 4.31
N GLY A 112 -4.67 -4.57 4.93
CA GLY A 112 -3.38 -4.92 4.36
C GLY A 112 -2.56 -5.79 5.29
N TYR A 113 -1.31 -6.00 4.92
CA TYR A 113 -0.33 -6.65 5.76
C TYR A 113 0.71 -5.59 6.16
N THR A 114 0.75 -5.24 7.44
CA THR A 114 1.62 -4.17 7.94
C THR A 114 2.50 -4.68 9.07
N TYR A 115 3.62 -4.01 9.28
CA TYR A 115 4.48 -4.31 10.44
C TYR A 115 3.83 -3.86 11.75
N ASN A 116 4.25 -4.44 12.86
CA ASN A 116 3.80 -4.08 14.20
C ASN A 116 4.36 -2.71 14.61
N GLN A 117 3.55 -1.67 14.46
CA GLN A 117 3.96 -0.28 14.76
C GLN A 117 4.44 -0.11 16.21
N LYS A 118 3.79 -0.78 17.16
CA LYS A 118 4.18 -0.68 18.58
C LYS A 118 5.59 -1.23 18.80
N HIS A 119 5.87 -2.39 18.24
CA HIS A 119 7.19 -3.00 18.34
C HIS A 119 8.25 -2.15 17.63
N PHE A 120 7.96 -1.67 16.42
CA PHE A 120 8.85 -0.77 15.70
C PHE A 120 9.18 0.48 16.52
N ASN A 121 8.17 1.13 17.12
CA ASN A 121 8.38 2.32 17.94
C ASN A 121 9.24 2.01 19.18
N GLN A 122 9.05 0.85 19.82
CA GLN A 122 9.89 0.43 20.96
C GLN A 122 11.36 0.26 20.55
N GLN A 123 11.62 -0.38 19.41
CA GLN A 123 12.97 -0.53 18.87
C GLN A 123 13.60 0.82 18.50
N LEU A 124 12.83 1.71 17.90
CA LEU A 124 13.29 3.06 17.58
C LEU A 124 13.69 3.85 18.85
N ILE A 125 12.85 3.82 19.88
CA ILE A 125 13.14 4.49 21.17
C ILE A 125 14.40 3.89 21.80
N HIS A 126 14.54 2.56 21.79
CA HIS A 126 15.74 1.89 22.29
C HIS A 126 16.99 2.33 21.55
N THR A 127 16.95 2.35 20.22
CA THR A 127 18.06 2.82 19.38
C THR A 127 18.44 4.26 19.66
N ILE A 128 17.46 5.16 19.81
CA ILE A 128 17.72 6.57 20.18
C ILE A 128 18.40 6.66 21.55
N ALA A 129 17.94 5.89 22.55
CA ALA A 129 18.52 5.87 23.87
C ALA A 129 20.00 5.40 23.85
N GLU A 130 20.33 4.38 23.05
CA GLU A 130 21.72 3.93 22.89
C GLU A 130 22.61 5.02 22.27
N ILE A 131 22.12 5.77 21.27
CA ILE A 131 22.85 6.88 20.65
C ILE A 131 23.06 8.00 21.66
N LEU A 132 22.05 8.37 22.42
CA LEU A 132 22.14 9.39 23.47
C LEU A 132 23.09 8.99 24.60
N ALA A 133 23.24 7.69 24.87
CA ALA A 133 24.23 7.13 25.79
C ALA A 133 25.67 7.08 25.23
N GLY A 134 25.88 7.59 23.99
CA GLY A 134 27.21 7.69 23.36
C GLY A 134 27.58 6.54 22.44
N LYS A 135 26.72 5.57 22.20
CA LYS A 135 26.98 4.51 21.22
C LYS A 135 27.06 5.06 19.81
N GLN A 136 28.08 4.68 19.07
CA GLN A 136 28.22 5.15 17.68
C GLN A 136 27.16 4.51 16.80
N ALA A 137 26.54 5.27 15.90
CA ALA A 137 25.50 4.76 15.00
C ALA A 137 25.97 3.56 14.15
N ARG A 138 27.24 3.51 13.77
CA ARG A 138 27.85 2.39 13.03
C ARG A 138 27.89 1.08 13.80
N ASP A 139 27.82 1.13 15.15
CA ASP A 139 27.89 -0.03 16.04
C ASP A 139 26.49 -0.54 16.44
N ILE A 140 25.43 0.11 15.91
CA ILE A 140 24.04 -0.28 16.12
C ILE A 140 23.63 -1.17 14.95
N PRO A 141 23.19 -2.43 15.21
CA PRO A 141 22.75 -3.32 14.14
C PRO A 141 21.52 -2.76 13.43
N PHE A 142 21.47 -2.93 12.11
CA PHE A 142 20.30 -2.55 11.33
C PHE A 142 19.12 -3.47 11.68
N TYR A 143 18.03 -2.87 12.13
CA TYR A 143 16.81 -3.60 12.47
C TYR A 143 15.87 -3.67 11.27
N ILE A 144 15.51 -4.89 10.88
CA ILE A 144 14.47 -5.16 9.87
C ILE A 144 13.25 -5.73 10.60
N PRO A 145 12.10 -5.02 10.60
CA PRO A 145 10.88 -5.57 11.22
C PRO A 145 10.44 -6.83 10.47
N THR A 146 10.29 -7.93 11.20
CA THR A 146 9.83 -9.22 10.66
C THR A 146 8.44 -9.62 11.15
N ASP A 147 7.91 -8.88 12.11
CA ASP A 147 6.65 -9.13 12.80
C ASP A 147 5.49 -8.35 12.17
N GLY A 148 5.15 -8.70 10.95
CA GLY A 148 3.95 -8.19 10.29
C GLY A 148 2.68 -8.95 10.69
N ALA A 149 1.54 -8.28 10.54
CA ALA A 149 0.23 -8.89 10.73
C ALA A 149 -0.79 -8.37 9.71
N PRO A 150 -1.77 -9.19 9.32
CA PRO A 150 -2.89 -8.71 8.55
C PRO A 150 -3.76 -7.79 9.41
N ILE A 151 -4.15 -6.66 8.85
CA ILE A 151 -5.05 -5.69 9.48
C ILE A 151 -6.23 -5.48 8.55
N ILE A 152 -7.45 -5.53 9.08
CA ILE A 152 -8.68 -5.28 8.33
C ILE A 152 -9.53 -4.25 9.07
N ASN A 153 -9.97 -3.21 8.36
CA ASN A 153 -10.95 -2.26 8.85
C ASN A 153 -12.36 -2.77 8.55
N TYR A 154 -13.01 -3.36 9.54
CA TYR A 154 -14.34 -3.95 9.41
C TYR A 154 -15.41 -2.96 8.95
N LYS A 155 -15.34 -1.69 9.35
CA LYS A 155 -16.31 -0.68 8.93
C LYS A 155 -16.23 -0.44 7.43
N ILE A 156 -15.01 -0.31 6.91
CA ILE A 156 -14.78 -0.11 5.48
C ILE A 156 -15.15 -1.37 4.69
N LEU A 157 -14.80 -2.55 5.21
CA LEU A 157 -15.15 -3.83 4.61
C LEU A 157 -16.66 -3.94 4.41
N LEU A 158 -17.44 -3.71 5.47
CA LEU A 158 -18.90 -3.75 5.42
C LEU A 158 -19.50 -2.69 4.49
N ARG A 159 -18.97 -1.46 4.52
CA ARG A 159 -19.42 -0.37 3.64
C ARG A 159 -19.22 -0.70 2.16
N LYS A 160 -18.19 -1.46 1.82
CA LYS A 160 -17.92 -1.94 0.45
C LYS A 160 -18.69 -3.21 0.09
N GLY A 161 -19.60 -3.69 0.95
CA GLY A 161 -20.48 -4.82 0.69
C GLY A 161 -19.86 -6.20 0.90
N PHE A 162 -18.71 -6.27 1.60
CA PHE A 162 -18.08 -7.55 1.97
C PHE A 162 -18.49 -7.99 3.36
N SER A 163 -18.79 -9.29 3.51
CA SER A 163 -19.07 -9.89 4.83
C SER A 163 -17.78 -10.44 5.46
N PRO A 164 -17.60 -10.32 6.79
CA PRO A 164 -16.49 -10.95 7.50
C PRO A 164 -16.39 -12.47 7.29
N SER A 165 -17.52 -13.13 7.03
CA SER A 165 -17.56 -14.58 6.70
C SER A 165 -16.92 -14.94 5.34
N MET A 166 -16.54 -13.94 4.54
CA MET A 166 -15.82 -14.14 3.27
C MET A 166 -14.30 -14.09 3.46
N CYS A 167 -13.83 -13.76 4.66
CA CYS A 167 -12.40 -13.83 4.99
C CYS A 167 -12.11 -15.23 5.55
N PRO A 168 -11.16 -15.98 4.96
CA PRO A 168 -10.77 -17.30 5.45
C PRO A 168 -10.13 -17.24 6.83
#